data_047ecafe259a598bb592d1624f0d0147
#
_entry.id   047ecafe259a598bb592d1624f0d0147
#
_cell.length_a   1.000
_cell.length_b   1.000
_cell.length_c   1.000
_cell.angle_alpha   90.00
_cell.angle_beta   90.00
_cell.angle_gamma   90.00
#
_symmetry.space_group_name_H-M   'P 1'
#
loop_
_entity.id
_entity.type
_entity.pdbx_description
1 polymer ?
#
loop_
_entity_poly.entity_id
_entity_poly.type
_entity_poly.pdbx_seq_one_letter_code
_entity_poly.pdbx_strand_id
1 'polypeptide(L)'
;MYALTHGRIYTGHDVLDDHAIVVANGLIERICPLADLPAGIEQRNLGGAIIAPGFIDVQLNGCGGVQFNDTAEAVSVETLEIMQKANEKSGCTSYLPTLITTSDDLMKQGVAVMRDYLSNHPHQALGLHLEGPWLNIVKKGTHNPSFVRKPDAALVDYLCQNADVITKITLAPEMVAPETIRQLTDAGIVVSAGHSNATFAEAKTGFRAGIRFATHLFNAMPYISGREPGLVGAIFDEPDLYCGIIVDGLHVDYANVRNAKRIKGDKLCLVTDATAPAGANIEEFIFAGKTIYYRNGLCVD
;
A
#
# COMPACT_ATOMS: atom_id res chain seq x y z
N MET A 1 -13.13 -27.53 -11.94
CA MET A 1 -13.52 -27.50 -10.52
C MET A 1 -12.66 -28.52 -9.76
N TYR A 2 -12.12 -28.13 -8.62
CA TYR A 2 -11.33 -28.99 -7.74
C TYR A 2 -11.54 -28.57 -6.28
N ALA A 3 -11.15 -29.42 -5.33
CA ALA A 3 -11.18 -29.11 -3.91
C ALA A 3 -9.77 -29.16 -3.31
N LEU A 4 -9.41 -28.14 -2.53
CA LEU A 4 -8.24 -28.17 -1.65
C LEU A 4 -8.67 -28.85 -0.34
N THR A 5 -7.98 -29.95 0.03
CA THR A 5 -8.38 -30.80 1.15
C THR A 5 -7.22 -31.04 2.11
N HIS A 6 -7.53 -31.47 3.34
CA HIS A 6 -6.55 -31.82 4.38
C HIS A 6 -5.55 -30.69 4.67
N GLY A 7 -6.01 -29.44 4.59
CA GLY A 7 -5.31 -28.27 5.06
C GLY A 7 -6.05 -27.64 6.25
N ARG A 8 -5.34 -26.84 7.03
CA ARG A 8 -5.94 -26.04 8.09
C ARG A 8 -6.29 -24.66 7.54
N ILE A 9 -7.58 -24.31 7.50
CA ILE A 9 -8.09 -23.12 6.82
C ILE A 9 -8.27 -21.98 7.80
N TYR A 10 -7.58 -20.88 7.57
CA TYR A 10 -7.78 -19.60 8.27
C TYR A 10 -8.63 -18.69 7.40
N THR A 11 -9.83 -18.35 7.85
CA THR A 11 -10.76 -17.49 7.06
C THR A 11 -10.56 -15.99 7.32
N GLY A 12 -9.73 -15.64 8.29
CA GLY A 12 -9.61 -14.29 8.86
C GLY A 12 -10.46 -14.07 10.11
N HIS A 13 -11.47 -14.91 10.33
CA HIS A 13 -12.35 -14.90 11.52
C HIS A 13 -12.29 -16.23 12.26
N ASP A 14 -12.27 -17.33 11.54
CA ASP A 14 -12.32 -18.69 12.08
C ASP A 14 -11.11 -19.51 11.60
N VAL A 15 -10.83 -20.58 12.33
CA VAL A 15 -9.90 -21.63 11.95
C VAL A 15 -10.71 -22.92 11.79
N LEU A 16 -10.69 -23.47 10.58
CA LEU A 16 -11.45 -24.64 10.19
C LEU A 16 -10.52 -25.83 9.94
N ASP A 17 -10.69 -26.89 10.71
CA ASP A 17 -10.12 -28.22 10.45
C ASP A 17 -11.20 -29.10 9.80
N ASP A 18 -10.81 -30.16 9.10
CA ASP A 18 -11.71 -31.11 8.42
C ASP A 18 -12.68 -30.44 7.41
N HIS A 19 -12.27 -29.34 6.83
CA HIS A 19 -12.99 -28.63 5.76
C HIS A 19 -12.19 -28.65 4.45
N ALA A 20 -12.89 -28.37 3.37
CA ALA A 20 -12.31 -28.20 2.03
C ALA A 20 -12.70 -26.85 1.45
N ILE A 21 -11.82 -26.32 0.59
CA ILE A 21 -12.12 -25.15 -0.26
C ILE A 21 -12.40 -25.67 -1.66
N VAL A 22 -13.63 -25.51 -2.13
CA VAL A 22 -14.01 -25.82 -3.51
C VAL A 22 -13.71 -24.64 -4.40
N VAL A 23 -12.93 -24.87 -5.45
CA VAL A 23 -12.53 -23.86 -6.44
C VAL A 23 -13.13 -24.21 -7.79
N ALA A 24 -13.83 -23.23 -8.38
CA ALA A 24 -14.37 -23.31 -9.73
C ALA A 24 -14.06 -22.03 -10.50
N ASN A 25 -13.61 -22.15 -11.73
CA ASN A 25 -13.29 -21.00 -12.61
C ASN A 25 -12.31 -19.98 -11.98
N GLY A 26 -11.35 -20.47 -11.19
CA GLY A 26 -10.37 -19.60 -10.50
C GLY A 26 -10.88 -18.90 -9.24
N LEU A 27 -12.14 -19.12 -8.84
CA LEU A 27 -12.75 -18.50 -7.67
C LEU A 27 -13.07 -19.55 -6.59
N ILE A 28 -13.04 -19.13 -5.33
CA ILE A 28 -13.58 -19.93 -4.22
C ILE A 28 -15.09 -19.96 -4.37
N GLU A 29 -15.64 -21.14 -4.66
CA GLU A 29 -17.09 -21.34 -4.75
C GLU A 29 -17.71 -21.49 -3.36
N ARG A 30 -17.07 -22.31 -2.50
CA ARG A 30 -17.52 -22.52 -1.11
C ARG A 30 -16.42 -23.14 -0.25
N ILE A 31 -16.60 -23.03 1.05
CA ILE A 31 -15.90 -23.82 2.08
C ILE A 31 -16.93 -24.74 2.70
N CYS A 32 -16.65 -26.04 2.80
CA CYS A 32 -17.57 -27.02 3.36
C CYS A 32 -16.82 -28.13 4.11
N PRO A 33 -17.49 -28.85 5.03
CA PRO A 33 -16.91 -30.05 5.62
C PRO A 33 -16.45 -31.06 4.55
N LEU A 34 -15.37 -31.79 4.81
CA LEU A 34 -14.85 -32.83 3.88
C LEU A 34 -15.92 -33.87 3.50
N ALA A 35 -16.81 -34.20 4.45
CA ALA A 35 -17.90 -35.16 4.22
C ALA A 35 -18.95 -34.67 3.20
N ASP A 36 -19.04 -33.38 2.97
CA ASP A 36 -20.02 -32.75 2.06
C ASP A 36 -19.45 -32.49 0.65
N LEU A 37 -18.26 -33.01 0.35
CA LEU A 37 -17.68 -32.89 -0.97
C LEU A 37 -18.45 -33.72 -2.00
N PRO A 38 -18.71 -33.18 -3.20
CA PRO A 38 -19.35 -33.94 -4.28
C PRO A 38 -18.53 -35.17 -4.66
N ALA A 39 -19.22 -36.28 -4.90
CA ALA A 39 -18.59 -37.49 -5.39
C ALA A 39 -17.87 -37.23 -6.73
N GLY A 40 -16.62 -37.68 -6.83
CA GLY A 40 -15.83 -37.56 -8.06
C GLY A 40 -15.16 -36.20 -8.29
N ILE A 41 -15.25 -35.23 -7.37
CA ILE A 41 -14.50 -33.99 -7.48
C ILE A 41 -12.98 -34.29 -7.39
N GLU A 42 -12.18 -33.63 -8.23
CA GLU A 42 -10.71 -33.66 -8.10
C GLU A 42 -10.30 -33.11 -6.74
N GLN A 43 -9.51 -33.86 -5.97
CA GLN A 43 -9.03 -33.43 -4.66
C GLN A 43 -7.53 -33.21 -4.70
N ARG A 44 -7.10 -32.05 -4.20
CA ARG A 44 -5.69 -31.69 -4.00
C ARG A 44 -5.42 -31.72 -2.49
N ASN A 45 -4.79 -32.80 -2.05
CA ASN A 45 -4.42 -32.99 -0.65
C ASN A 45 -3.24 -32.10 -0.29
N LEU A 46 -3.38 -31.24 0.70
CA LEU A 46 -2.37 -30.27 1.14
C LEU A 46 -1.50 -30.77 2.30
N GLY A 47 -1.73 -32.01 2.76
CA GLY A 47 -0.87 -32.66 3.76
C GLY A 47 -0.74 -31.91 5.10
N GLY A 48 -1.78 -31.22 5.55
CA GLY A 48 -1.78 -30.45 6.79
C GLY A 48 -1.27 -29.00 6.64
N ALA A 49 -1.00 -28.53 5.43
CA ALA A 49 -0.56 -27.15 5.22
C ALA A 49 -1.62 -26.14 5.67
N ILE A 50 -1.17 -24.96 6.07
CA ILE A 50 -2.03 -23.81 6.38
C ILE A 50 -2.50 -23.18 5.08
N ILE A 51 -3.79 -22.91 4.99
CA ILE A 51 -4.40 -22.11 3.95
C ILE A 51 -4.93 -20.83 4.60
N ALA A 52 -4.53 -19.68 4.06
CA ALA A 52 -5.01 -18.38 4.48
C ALA A 52 -5.24 -17.48 3.26
N PRO A 53 -6.03 -16.41 3.36
CA PRO A 53 -6.03 -15.35 2.36
C PRO A 53 -4.62 -14.81 2.16
N GLY A 54 -4.24 -14.52 0.91
CA GLY A 54 -2.98 -13.88 0.63
C GLY A 54 -2.91 -12.48 1.24
N PHE A 55 -1.69 -12.03 1.57
CA PHE A 55 -1.49 -10.67 2.06
C PHE A 55 -1.76 -9.66 0.96
N ILE A 56 -2.20 -8.47 1.38
CA ILE A 56 -2.42 -7.30 0.53
C ILE A 56 -1.52 -6.19 1.04
N ASP A 57 -0.59 -5.72 0.19
CA ASP A 57 0.30 -4.62 0.53
C ASP A 57 -0.13 -3.34 -0.20
N VAL A 58 -0.61 -2.36 0.54
CA VAL A 58 -1.14 -1.11 -0.04
C VAL A 58 -0.10 0.01 -0.15
N GLN A 59 1.20 -0.33 0.02
CA GLN A 59 2.32 0.58 -0.20
C GLN A 59 3.62 -0.21 -0.45
N LEU A 60 4.05 -0.27 -1.73
CA LEU A 60 5.21 -1.03 -2.17
C LEU A 60 5.94 -0.29 -3.29
N ASN A 61 7.14 0.25 -3.04
CA ASN A 61 7.94 0.98 -4.02
C ASN A 61 8.68 0.04 -4.97
N GLY A 62 9.11 -1.12 -4.46
CA GLY A 62 9.86 -2.11 -5.21
C GLY A 62 10.15 -3.36 -4.41
N CYS A 63 10.46 -4.45 -5.10
CA CYS A 63 10.95 -5.71 -4.54
C CYS A 63 11.53 -6.58 -5.65
N GLY A 64 12.22 -7.67 -5.29
CA GLY A 64 12.79 -8.57 -6.29
C GLY A 64 13.94 -7.98 -7.10
N GLY A 65 14.60 -6.93 -6.60
CA GLY A 65 15.72 -6.26 -7.25
C GLY A 65 15.33 -5.07 -8.16
N VAL A 66 14.04 -4.72 -8.24
CA VAL A 66 13.54 -3.63 -9.10
C VAL A 66 12.67 -2.65 -8.30
N GLN A 67 12.46 -1.46 -8.87
CA GLN A 67 11.58 -0.41 -8.33
C GLN A 67 10.71 0.20 -9.42
N PHE A 68 9.46 0.52 -9.06
CA PHE A 68 8.52 1.23 -9.94
C PHE A 68 8.68 2.75 -9.76
N ASN A 69 9.92 3.26 -9.92
CA ASN A 69 10.29 4.65 -9.64
C ASN A 69 11.47 5.09 -10.48
N ASP A 70 11.84 6.37 -10.38
CA ASP A 70 13.05 7.04 -10.83
C ASP A 70 13.16 7.27 -12.34
N THR A 71 13.03 6.28 -13.18
CA THR A 71 13.24 6.42 -14.64
C THR A 71 12.09 5.85 -15.46
N ALA A 72 12.00 6.27 -16.71
CA ALA A 72 10.99 5.76 -17.63
C ALA A 72 11.13 4.24 -17.88
N GLU A 73 12.35 3.73 -17.87
CA GLU A 73 12.63 2.30 -18.06
C GLU A 73 12.18 1.49 -16.84
N ALA A 74 12.35 2.03 -15.64
CA ALA A 74 11.95 1.37 -14.40
C ALA A 74 10.41 1.39 -14.21
N VAL A 75 9.72 2.41 -14.71
CA VAL A 75 8.26 2.49 -14.68
C VAL A 75 7.68 1.72 -15.88
N SER A 76 7.65 0.39 -15.78
CA SER A 76 7.29 -0.53 -16.87
C SER A 76 6.46 -1.71 -16.41
N VAL A 77 5.78 -2.39 -17.34
CA VAL A 77 5.04 -3.64 -17.10
C VAL A 77 5.98 -4.73 -16.60
N GLU A 78 7.18 -4.85 -17.17
CA GLU A 78 8.19 -5.83 -16.76
C GLU A 78 8.57 -5.67 -15.27
N THR A 79 8.73 -4.44 -14.80
CA THR A 79 8.98 -4.14 -13.39
C THR A 79 7.84 -4.66 -12.51
N LEU A 80 6.59 -4.43 -12.89
CA LEU A 80 5.42 -4.91 -12.15
C LEU A 80 5.34 -6.44 -12.12
N GLU A 81 5.68 -7.12 -13.21
CA GLU A 81 5.74 -8.58 -13.28
C GLU A 81 6.82 -9.17 -12.35
N ILE A 82 8.00 -8.54 -12.27
CA ILE A 82 9.07 -8.95 -11.35
C ILE A 82 8.61 -8.75 -9.91
N MET A 83 8.01 -7.60 -9.60
CA MET A 83 7.46 -7.30 -8.26
C MET A 83 6.39 -8.32 -7.87
N GLN A 84 5.46 -8.67 -8.77
CA GLN A 84 4.43 -9.67 -8.51
C GLN A 84 5.04 -11.04 -8.15
N LYS A 85 6.01 -11.51 -8.94
CA LYS A 85 6.69 -12.80 -8.69
C LYS A 85 7.46 -12.81 -7.36
N ALA A 86 8.02 -11.68 -6.95
CA ALA A 86 8.69 -11.55 -5.67
C ALA A 86 7.68 -11.56 -4.51
N ASN A 87 6.56 -10.85 -4.65
CA ASN A 87 5.47 -10.81 -3.69
C ASN A 87 4.85 -12.19 -3.43
N GLU A 88 4.57 -12.95 -4.48
CA GLU A 88 4.00 -14.30 -4.37
C GLU A 88 4.86 -15.23 -3.50
N LYS A 89 6.18 -15.12 -3.58
CA LYS A 89 7.10 -15.93 -2.75
C LYS A 89 6.97 -15.63 -1.25
N SER A 90 6.54 -14.43 -0.89
CA SER A 90 6.30 -14.01 0.50
C SER A 90 4.84 -14.13 0.94
N GLY A 91 3.96 -14.63 0.05
CA GLY A 91 2.53 -14.78 0.33
C GLY A 91 1.71 -13.51 0.13
N CYS A 92 2.29 -12.45 -0.44
CA CYS A 92 1.55 -11.27 -0.85
C CYS A 92 0.97 -11.52 -2.25
N THR A 93 -0.35 -11.58 -2.36
CA THR A 93 -1.05 -11.91 -3.60
C THR A 93 -1.57 -10.70 -4.34
N SER A 94 -1.71 -9.57 -3.65
CA SER A 94 -2.17 -8.32 -4.27
C SER A 94 -1.44 -7.13 -3.63
N TYR A 95 -1.18 -6.10 -4.42
CA TYR A 95 -0.44 -4.94 -3.93
C TYR A 95 -0.80 -3.65 -4.67
N LEU A 96 -0.44 -2.52 -4.09
CA LEU A 96 -0.43 -1.20 -4.74
C LEU A 96 1.02 -0.80 -5.03
N PRO A 97 1.50 -0.92 -6.28
CA PRO A 97 2.78 -0.33 -6.64
C PRO A 97 2.75 1.17 -6.39
N THR A 98 3.80 1.66 -5.77
CA THR A 98 3.91 3.04 -5.29
C THR A 98 4.88 3.81 -6.15
N LEU A 99 4.39 4.85 -6.82
CA LEU A 99 5.20 5.84 -7.53
C LEU A 99 5.33 7.07 -6.63
N ILE A 100 6.55 7.33 -6.16
CA ILE A 100 6.82 8.48 -5.30
C ILE A 100 6.85 9.79 -6.11
N THR A 101 6.96 10.90 -5.40
CA THR A 101 7.01 12.26 -5.96
C THR A 101 7.98 12.37 -7.14
N THR A 102 7.45 12.68 -8.32
CA THR A 102 8.18 12.75 -9.58
C THR A 102 7.61 13.81 -10.54
N SER A 103 8.10 13.85 -11.77
CA SER A 103 7.56 14.71 -12.82
C SER A 103 6.17 14.28 -13.29
N ASP A 104 5.41 15.20 -13.87
CA ASP A 104 4.10 14.90 -14.44
C ASP A 104 4.18 13.87 -15.56
N ASP A 105 5.25 13.92 -16.37
CA ASP A 105 5.43 12.99 -17.49
C ASP A 105 5.63 11.55 -16.98
N LEU A 106 6.49 11.35 -15.98
CA LEU A 106 6.70 10.02 -15.40
C LEU A 106 5.46 9.51 -14.65
N MET A 107 4.71 10.42 -13.99
CA MET A 107 3.44 10.09 -13.36
C MET A 107 2.41 9.61 -14.41
N LYS A 108 2.28 10.34 -15.52
CA LYS A 108 1.38 9.96 -16.63
C LYS A 108 1.80 8.63 -17.26
N GLN A 109 3.10 8.38 -17.39
CA GLN A 109 3.61 7.07 -17.82
C GLN A 109 3.22 5.98 -16.84
N GLY A 110 3.37 6.19 -15.53
CA GLY A 110 2.96 5.25 -14.50
C GLY A 110 1.49 4.88 -14.58
N VAL A 111 0.62 5.87 -14.84
CA VAL A 111 -0.82 5.63 -15.08
C VAL A 111 -1.05 4.79 -16.34
N ALA A 112 -0.35 5.09 -17.44
CA ALA A 112 -0.49 4.33 -18.70
C ALA A 112 -0.01 2.88 -18.55
N VAL A 113 1.16 2.67 -17.92
CA VAL A 113 1.72 1.34 -17.63
C VAL A 113 0.80 0.54 -16.71
N MET A 114 0.26 1.16 -15.66
CA MET A 114 -0.66 0.49 -14.76
C MET A 114 -1.97 0.09 -15.45
N ARG A 115 -2.50 0.93 -16.34
CA ARG A 115 -3.68 0.63 -17.15
C ARG A 115 -3.46 -0.61 -18.04
N ASP A 116 -2.31 -0.68 -18.70
CA ASP A 116 -1.92 -1.85 -19.51
C ASP A 116 -1.78 -3.10 -18.62
N TYR A 117 -1.08 -2.97 -17.50
CA TYR A 117 -0.89 -4.08 -16.56
C TYR A 117 -2.22 -4.63 -16.05
N LEU A 118 -3.12 -3.80 -15.57
CA LEU A 118 -4.44 -4.23 -15.04
C LEU A 118 -5.29 -4.93 -16.10
N SER A 119 -5.17 -4.54 -17.36
CA SER A 119 -5.90 -5.16 -18.46
C SER A 119 -5.44 -6.59 -18.77
N ASN A 120 -4.16 -6.88 -18.52
CA ASN A 120 -3.54 -8.15 -18.87
C ASN A 120 -3.28 -9.07 -17.66
N HIS A 121 -3.28 -8.51 -16.44
CA HIS A 121 -2.95 -9.22 -15.20
C HIS A 121 -4.05 -9.00 -14.13
N PRO A 122 -5.25 -9.56 -14.32
CA PRO A 122 -6.35 -9.37 -13.38
C PRO A 122 -6.02 -9.97 -12.00
N HIS A 123 -6.46 -9.28 -10.94
CA HIS A 123 -6.37 -9.72 -9.54
C HIS A 123 -4.95 -9.73 -8.93
N GLN A 124 -3.98 -9.07 -9.54
CA GLN A 124 -2.62 -8.93 -9.02
C GLN A 124 -2.42 -7.55 -8.37
N ALA A 125 -2.11 -6.52 -9.15
CA ALA A 125 -2.13 -5.16 -8.63
C ALA A 125 -3.56 -4.64 -8.43
N LEU A 126 -3.73 -3.74 -7.46
CA LEU A 126 -5.03 -3.14 -7.11
C LEU A 126 -5.19 -1.72 -7.68
N GLY A 127 -4.34 -1.33 -8.61
CA GLY A 127 -4.21 0.01 -9.16
C GLY A 127 -2.90 0.66 -8.70
N LEU A 128 -2.78 1.98 -8.92
CA LEU A 128 -1.58 2.76 -8.63
C LEU A 128 -1.75 3.53 -7.31
N HIS A 129 -0.70 3.53 -6.49
CA HIS A 129 -0.54 4.47 -5.39
C HIS A 129 0.43 5.58 -5.82
N LEU A 130 -0.02 6.82 -5.78
CA LEU A 130 0.83 8.00 -5.94
C LEU A 130 1.22 8.56 -4.56
N GLU A 131 2.50 8.59 -4.24
CA GLU A 131 2.98 9.18 -2.99
C GLU A 131 3.56 10.58 -3.26
N GLY A 132 2.74 11.56 -3.03
CA GLY A 132 2.96 12.95 -3.46
C GLY A 132 2.36 13.24 -4.85
N PRO A 133 2.71 14.37 -5.47
CA PRO A 133 3.80 15.30 -5.16
C PRO A 133 3.46 16.42 -4.16
N TRP A 134 2.27 16.44 -3.61
CA TRP A 134 1.75 17.52 -2.76
C TRP A 134 2.08 17.26 -1.28
N LEU A 135 3.38 17.15 -1.00
CA LEU A 135 3.95 16.84 0.31
C LEU A 135 4.45 18.10 1.01
N ASN A 136 4.65 18.02 2.32
CA ASN A 136 5.35 19.07 3.05
C ASN A 136 6.86 18.86 2.95
N ILE A 137 7.57 19.88 2.47
CA ILE A 137 9.03 19.82 2.24
C ILE A 137 9.81 19.47 3.51
N VAL A 138 9.33 19.88 4.70
CA VAL A 138 9.98 19.58 5.99
C VAL A 138 9.88 18.09 6.33
N LYS A 139 8.87 17.41 5.79
CA LYS A 139 8.59 15.99 6.02
C LYS A 139 8.74 15.15 4.75
N LYS A 140 9.47 15.64 3.76
CA LYS A 140 9.64 14.97 2.47
C LYS A 140 10.30 13.59 2.54
N GLY A 141 11.02 13.28 3.64
CA GLY A 141 11.78 12.02 3.71
C GLY A 141 12.79 11.89 2.57
N THR A 142 12.79 10.77 1.87
CA THR A 142 13.67 10.50 0.73
C THR A 142 13.24 11.18 -0.57
N HIS A 143 12.00 11.67 -0.67
CA HIS A 143 11.47 12.27 -1.91
C HIS A 143 12.35 13.40 -2.43
N ASN A 144 12.50 13.48 -3.76
CA ASN A 144 13.26 14.53 -4.40
C ASN A 144 12.57 15.89 -4.22
N PRO A 145 13.19 16.86 -3.53
CA PRO A 145 12.56 18.14 -3.23
C PRO A 145 12.20 18.97 -4.46
N SER A 146 12.88 18.76 -5.59
CA SER A 146 12.60 19.51 -6.82
C SER A 146 11.24 19.19 -7.44
N PHE A 147 10.66 18.05 -7.10
CA PHE A 147 9.34 17.62 -7.56
C PHE A 147 8.23 17.87 -6.56
N VAL A 148 8.55 18.22 -5.32
CA VAL A 148 7.53 18.59 -4.30
C VAL A 148 6.93 19.94 -4.70
N ARG A 149 5.61 19.98 -4.87
CA ARG A 149 4.89 21.16 -5.38
C ARG A 149 3.48 21.23 -4.85
N LYS A 150 2.82 22.36 -5.07
CA LYS A 150 1.39 22.54 -4.77
C LYS A 150 0.53 21.91 -5.89
N PRO A 151 -0.74 21.55 -5.58
CA PRO A 151 -1.69 21.16 -6.61
C PRO A 151 -1.89 22.26 -7.65
N ASP A 152 -1.98 21.86 -8.92
CA ASP A 152 -2.52 22.67 -10.01
C ASP A 152 -3.75 21.99 -10.60
N ALA A 153 -4.66 22.79 -11.16
CA ALA A 153 -5.96 22.29 -11.62
C ALA A 153 -5.82 21.24 -12.73
N ALA A 154 -4.87 21.40 -13.64
CA ALA A 154 -4.70 20.48 -14.76
C ALA A 154 -4.28 19.09 -14.30
N LEU A 155 -3.35 19.01 -13.33
CA LEU A 155 -2.95 17.72 -12.77
C LEU A 155 -4.08 17.11 -11.93
N VAL A 156 -4.79 17.88 -11.13
CA VAL A 156 -5.94 17.39 -10.35
C VAL A 156 -7.00 16.80 -11.27
N ASP A 157 -7.38 17.50 -12.34
CA ASP A 157 -8.34 17.02 -13.34
C ASP A 157 -7.85 15.73 -14.02
N TYR A 158 -6.56 15.66 -14.38
CA TYR A 158 -5.96 14.46 -14.95
C TYR A 158 -6.06 13.26 -13.99
N LEU A 159 -5.74 13.43 -12.72
CA LEU A 159 -5.83 12.36 -11.72
C LEU A 159 -7.28 11.88 -11.56
N CYS A 160 -8.25 12.80 -11.46
CA CYS A 160 -9.68 12.46 -11.37
C CYS A 160 -10.18 11.70 -12.61
N GLN A 161 -9.73 12.06 -13.81
CA GLN A 161 -10.08 11.37 -15.05
C GLN A 161 -9.48 9.95 -15.16
N ASN A 162 -8.47 9.64 -14.36
CA ASN A 162 -7.79 8.35 -14.32
C ASN A 162 -8.00 7.60 -12.99
N ALA A 163 -9.05 7.91 -12.25
CA ALA A 163 -9.38 7.28 -10.97
C ALA A 163 -9.70 5.78 -11.08
N ASP A 164 -9.98 5.28 -12.28
CA ASP A 164 -10.13 3.87 -12.60
C ASP A 164 -8.80 3.09 -12.47
N VAL A 165 -7.67 3.78 -12.53
CA VAL A 165 -6.31 3.23 -12.39
C VAL A 165 -5.64 3.67 -11.09
N ILE A 166 -5.89 4.93 -10.67
CA ILE A 166 -5.29 5.51 -9.47
C ILE A 166 -6.15 5.17 -8.25
N THR A 167 -5.72 4.19 -7.48
CA THR A 167 -6.47 3.76 -6.28
C THR A 167 -6.22 4.65 -5.08
N LYS A 168 -4.99 5.12 -4.90
CA LYS A 168 -4.61 5.89 -3.71
C LYS A 168 -3.67 7.03 -4.07
N ILE A 169 -3.83 8.17 -3.39
CA ILE A 169 -2.87 9.28 -3.39
C ILE A 169 -2.52 9.69 -1.95
N THR A 170 -1.23 9.79 -1.67
CA THR A 170 -0.73 10.34 -0.41
C THR A 170 -0.37 11.81 -0.58
N LEU A 171 -0.86 12.65 0.31
CA LEU A 171 -0.61 14.08 0.33
C LEU A 171 -0.53 14.63 1.77
N ALA A 172 0.07 15.81 1.90
CA ALA A 172 0.07 16.56 3.15
C ALA A 172 -1.21 17.41 3.24
N PRO A 173 -2.10 17.16 4.23
CA PRO A 173 -3.41 17.85 4.28
C PRO A 173 -3.29 19.37 4.42
N GLU A 174 -2.23 19.89 5.02
CA GLU A 174 -1.97 21.32 5.15
C GLU A 174 -1.46 21.98 3.85
N MET A 175 -1.05 21.16 2.87
CA MET A 175 -0.54 21.65 1.57
C MET A 175 -1.60 21.68 0.48
N VAL A 176 -2.78 21.10 0.74
CA VAL A 176 -3.83 20.89 -0.25
C VAL A 176 -5.15 21.48 0.24
N ALA A 177 -5.80 22.28 -0.60
CA ALA A 177 -7.09 22.86 -0.25
C ALA A 177 -8.16 21.77 -0.02
N PRO A 178 -9.09 21.96 0.96
CA PRO A 178 -10.14 20.97 1.22
C PRO A 178 -11.01 20.64 0.00
N GLU A 179 -11.19 21.61 -0.91
CA GLU A 179 -11.94 21.46 -2.17
C GLU A 179 -11.25 20.45 -3.09
N THR A 180 -9.93 20.53 -3.22
CA THR A 180 -9.14 19.59 -4.02
C THR A 180 -9.18 18.19 -3.43
N ILE A 181 -9.12 18.06 -2.09
CA ILE A 181 -9.28 16.76 -1.42
C ILE A 181 -10.65 16.16 -1.74
N ARG A 182 -11.74 16.97 -1.66
CA ARG A 182 -13.08 16.51 -2.04
C ARG A 182 -13.15 16.07 -3.49
N GLN A 183 -12.58 16.85 -4.42
CA GLN A 183 -12.58 16.53 -5.85
C GLN A 183 -11.94 15.14 -6.11
N LEU A 184 -10.82 14.83 -5.47
CA LEU A 184 -10.16 13.53 -5.57
C LEU A 184 -11.01 12.40 -4.99
N THR A 185 -11.59 12.61 -3.79
CA THR A 185 -12.43 11.60 -3.15
C THR A 185 -13.74 11.35 -3.90
N ASP A 186 -14.35 12.39 -4.44
CA ASP A 186 -15.58 12.30 -5.26
C ASP A 186 -15.32 11.53 -6.57
N ALA A 187 -14.10 11.62 -7.11
CA ALA A 187 -13.66 10.82 -8.24
C ALA A 187 -13.42 9.32 -7.90
N GLY A 188 -13.42 8.96 -6.62
CA GLY A 188 -13.23 7.58 -6.15
C GLY A 188 -11.78 7.25 -5.71
N ILE A 189 -10.87 8.22 -5.69
CA ILE A 189 -9.48 8.02 -5.23
C ILE A 189 -9.45 8.02 -3.70
N VAL A 190 -8.78 7.03 -3.10
CA VAL A 190 -8.51 7.02 -1.66
C VAL A 190 -7.44 8.06 -1.35
N VAL A 191 -7.83 9.17 -0.73
CA VAL A 191 -6.88 10.19 -0.28
C VAL A 191 -6.32 9.80 1.08
N SER A 192 -4.99 9.81 1.16
CA SER A 192 -4.19 9.41 2.34
C SER A 192 -3.36 10.58 2.87
N ALA A 193 -3.35 10.80 4.18
CA ALA A 193 -2.47 11.76 4.82
C ALA A 193 -1.08 11.15 5.07
N GLY A 194 -0.03 11.82 4.61
CA GLY A 194 1.36 11.42 4.83
C GLY A 194 2.35 12.50 4.42
N HIS A 195 3.61 12.34 4.80
CA HIS A 195 4.66 13.33 4.52
C HIS A 195 4.24 14.77 4.87
N SER A 196 3.69 14.91 6.05
CA SER A 196 2.95 16.09 6.49
C SER A 196 3.50 16.60 7.81
N ASN A 197 3.54 17.91 7.93
CA ASN A 197 3.84 18.60 9.18
C ASN A 197 2.59 19.27 9.79
N ALA A 198 1.41 18.72 9.44
CA ALA A 198 0.12 19.26 9.88
C ALA A 198 0.01 19.30 11.40
N THR A 199 -0.54 20.40 11.90
CA THR A 199 -1.12 20.47 13.23
C THR A 199 -2.34 19.56 13.33
N PHE A 200 -2.78 19.27 14.55
CA PHE A 200 -4.01 18.52 14.79
C PHE A 200 -5.22 19.13 14.06
N ALA A 201 -5.37 20.45 14.11
CA ALA A 201 -6.49 21.16 13.48
C ALA A 201 -6.47 21.05 11.95
N GLU A 202 -5.29 21.19 11.32
CA GLU A 202 -5.13 21.03 9.87
C GLU A 202 -5.42 19.61 9.43
N ALA A 203 -4.90 18.59 10.14
CA ALA A 203 -5.19 17.19 9.89
C ALA A 203 -6.71 16.89 9.94
N LYS A 204 -7.39 17.34 11.01
CA LYS A 204 -8.85 17.18 11.17
C LYS A 204 -9.63 17.90 10.05
N THR A 205 -9.12 19.00 9.52
CA THR A 205 -9.71 19.67 8.35
C THR A 205 -9.60 18.79 7.10
N GLY A 206 -8.45 18.16 6.85
CA GLY A 206 -8.28 17.21 5.76
C GLY A 206 -9.19 15.97 5.91
N PHE A 207 -9.35 15.44 7.12
CA PHE A 207 -10.24 14.29 7.38
C PHE A 207 -11.71 14.64 7.10
N ARG A 208 -12.18 15.83 7.50
CA ARG A 208 -13.51 16.33 7.15
C ARG A 208 -13.69 16.56 5.64
N ALA A 209 -12.60 16.86 4.93
CA ALA A 209 -12.62 17.01 3.48
C ALA A 209 -12.69 15.68 2.71
N GLY A 210 -12.41 14.55 3.36
CA GLY A 210 -12.56 13.24 2.74
C GLY A 210 -11.36 12.31 2.86
N ILE A 211 -10.26 12.71 3.51
CA ILE A 211 -9.15 11.78 3.78
C ILE A 211 -9.65 10.61 4.64
N ARG A 212 -9.37 9.38 4.21
CA ARG A 212 -9.83 8.14 4.85
C ARG A 212 -8.69 7.17 5.20
N PHE A 213 -7.46 7.50 4.82
CA PHE A 213 -6.27 6.71 5.10
C PHE A 213 -5.13 7.59 5.62
N ALA A 214 -4.19 7.00 6.36
CA ALA A 214 -2.92 7.64 6.71
C ALA A 214 -1.76 6.71 6.33
N THR A 215 -0.78 7.26 5.65
CA THR A 215 0.38 6.55 5.10
C THR A 215 1.42 6.34 6.19
N HIS A 216 1.99 5.13 6.32
CA HIS A 216 3.11 4.73 7.19
C HIS A 216 3.17 5.48 8.55
N LEU A 217 2.13 5.27 9.37
CA LEU A 217 1.95 5.91 10.69
C LEU A 217 3.27 6.05 11.47
N PHE A 218 3.52 7.22 12.04
CA PHE A 218 4.73 7.72 12.70
C PHE A 218 5.84 8.23 11.76
N ASN A 219 5.98 7.68 10.55
CA ASN A 219 7.04 8.06 9.64
C ASN A 219 6.68 9.35 8.88
N ALA A 220 7.63 10.26 8.75
CA ALA A 220 7.45 11.56 8.12
C ALA A 220 6.24 12.36 8.66
N MET A 221 5.97 12.25 9.96
CA MET A 221 4.90 12.94 10.69
C MET A 221 5.46 13.71 11.89
N PRO A 222 4.77 14.76 12.40
CA PRO A 222 5.11 15.37 13.69
C PRO A 222 4.78 14.39 14.83
N TYR A 223 5.62 14.41 15.87
CA TYR A 223 5.40 13.60 17.07
C TYR A 223 4.26 14.17 17.93
N ILE A 224 3.61 13.29 18.71
CA ILE A 224 2.60 13.72 19.69
C ILE A 224 3.30 14.50 20.81
N SER A 225 2.84 15.72 21.05
CA SER A 225 3.22 16.49 22.23
C SER A 225 2.01 16.81 23.12
N GLY A 226 2.25 17.18 24.37
CA GLY A 226 1.16 17.41 25.33
C GLY A 226 0.21 18.56 24.99
N ARG A 227 0.62 19.48 24.10
CA ARG A 227 -0.19 20.65 23.69
C ARG A 227 -0.53 20.66 22.19
N GLU A 228 0.19 19.92 21.39
CA GLU A 228 -0.03 19.78 19.96
C GLU A 228 0.13 18.30 19.59
N PRO A 229 -0.98 17.57 19.40
CA PRO A 229 -0.92 16.14 19.06
C PRO A 229 -0.44 15.87 17.64
N GLY A 230 -0.44 16.86 16.76
CA GLY A 230 -0.03 16.75 15.38
C GLY A 230 -0.85 15.76 14.57
N LEU A 231 -0.31 15.34 13.42
CA LEU A 231 -0.97 14.38 12.55
C LEU A 231 -1.17 13.01 13.23
N VAL A 232 -0.16 12.50 13.96
CA VAL A 232 -0.27 11.20 14.65
C VAL A 232 -1.41 11.21 15.67
N GLY A 233 -1.52 12.29 16.47
CA GLY A 233 -2.62 12.43 17.44
C GLY A 233 -3.98 12.55 16.76
N ALA A 234 -4.06 13.26 15.63
CA ALA A 234 -5.30 13.39 14.86
C ALA A 234 -5.75 12.03 14.28
N ILE A 235 -4.81 11.18 13.81
CA ILE A 235 -5.08 9.82 13.34
C ILE A 235 -5.64 8.95 14.48
N PHE A 236 -5.07 9.05 15.67
CA PHE A 236 -5.53 8.30 16.83
C PHE A 236 -6.89 8.77 17.35
N ASP A 237 -7.20 10.06 17.23
CA ASP A 237 -8.49 10.67 17.60
C ASP A 237 -9.61 10.41 16.55
N GLU A 238 -9.29 9.81 15.41
CA GLU A 238 -10.25 9.51 14.34
C GLU A 238 -10.47 7.99 14.22
N PRO A 239 -11.48 7.42 14.88
CA PRO A 239 -11.63 5.96 15.00
C PRO A 239 -11.81 5.26 13.65
N ASP A 240 -12.49 5.90 12.70
CA ASP A 240 -12.82 5.31 11.41
C ASP A 240 -11.75 5.49 10.32
N LEU A 241 -10.68 6.25 10.62
CA LEU A 241 -9.58 6.43 9.69
C LEU A 241 -8.68 5.20 9.68
N TYR A 242 -8.45 4.62 8.51
CA TYR A 242 -7.46 3.56 8.33
C TYR A 242 -6.05 4.14 8.35
N CYS A 243 -5.06 3.35 8.74
CA CYS A 243 -3.65 3.74 8.64
C CYS A 243 -2.74 2.55 8.35
N GLY A 244 -1.75 2.76 7.48
CA GLY A 244 -0.66 1.83 7.24
C GLY A 244 0.42 1.95 8.32
N ILE A 245 1.07 0.86 8.66
CA ILE A 245 2.22 0.85 9.58
C ILE A 245 3.26 -0.15 9.12
N ILE A 246 4.54 0.25 9.17
CA ILE A 246 5.70 -0.61 8.89
C ILE A 246 6.08 -1.30 10.19
N VAL A 247 6.17 -2.66 10.17
CA VAL A 247 6.39 -3.47 11.38
C VAL A 247 7.70 -4.25 11.25
N ASP A 248 8.79 -3.53 11.08
CA ASP A 248 10.14 -4.10 10.96
C ASP A 248 11.01 -3.92 12.22
N GLY A 249 10.50 -3.17 13.21
CA GLY A 249 11.24 -2.85 14.44
C GLY A 249 12.33 -1.79 14.27
N LEU A 250 12.47 -1.22 13.05
CA LEU A 250 13.43 -0.19 12.68
C LEU A 250 12.72 1.15 12.41
N HIS A 251 11.77 1.15 11.47
CA HIS A 251 10.95 2.34 11.17
C HIS A 251 9.97 2.66 12.29
N VAL A 252 9.43 1.63 12.96
CA VAL A 252 8.53 1.77 14.11
C VAL A 252 8.90 0.77 15.19
N ASP A 253 9.23 1.27 16.38
CA ASP A 253 9.45 0.42 17.56
C ASP A 253 8.21 -0.42 17.88
N TYR A 254 8.40 -1.68 18.25
CA TYR A 254 7.29 -2.59 18.56
C TYR A 254 6.38 -2.13 19.70
N ALA A 255 6.86 -1.27 20.61
CA ALA A 255 5.99 -0.65 21.62
C ALA A 255 4.97 0.28 20.96
N ASN A 256 5.40 1.07 19.97
CA ASN A 256 4.51 1.96 19.20
C ASN A 256 3.53 1.17 18.33
N VAL A 257 3.98 0.04 17.73
CA VAL A 257 3.09 -0.89 17.01
C VAL A 257 1.99 -1.41 17.93
N ARG A 258 2.35 -1.87 19.14
CA ARG A 258 1.36 -2.35 20.14
C ARG A 258 0.37 -1.24 20.55
N ASN A 259 0.85 -0.01 20.75
CA ASN A 259 0.00 1.13 21.09
C ASN A 259 -0.93 1.48 19.92
N ALA A 260 -0.42 1.55 18.72
CA ALA A 260 -1.22 1.78 17.51
C ALA A 260 -2.30 0.72 17.34
N LYS A 261 -1.97 -0.57 17.52
CA LYS A 261 -2.97 -1.66 17.44
C LYS A 261 -4.06 -1.55 18.50
N ARG A 262 -3.71 -1.16 19.74
CA ARG A 262 -4.70 -0.96 20.81
C ARG A 262 -5.66 0.18 20.50
N ILE A 263 -5.17 1.26 19.87
CA ILE A 263 -5.98 2.44 19.58
C ILE A 263 -6.81 2.24 18.30
N LYS A 264 -6.19 1.73 17.23
CA LYS A 264 -6.80 1.67 15.90
C LYS A 264 -7.52 0.34 15.62
N GLY A 265 -7.24 -0.73 16.38
CA GLY A 265 -7.92 -2.01 16.19
C GLY A 265 -7.80 -2.50 14.74
N ASP A 266 -8.93 -2.74 14.11
CA ASP A 266 -9.02 -3.26 12.75
C ASP A 266 -8.81 -2.19 11.65
N LYS A 267 -8.60 -0.94 12.05
CA LYS A 267 -8.23 0.16 11.14
C LYS A 267 -6.71 0.28 10.90
N LEU A 268 -5.91 -0.56 11.56
CA LEU A 268 -4.47 -0.62 11.36
C LEU A 268 -4.13 -1.68 10.32
N CYS A 269 -3.52 -1.26 9.20
CA CYS A 269 -3.11 -2.10 8.10
C CYS A 269 -1.58 -2.27 8.09
N LEU A 270 -1.10 -3.49 7.86
CA LEU A 270 0.32 -3.72 7.61
C LEU A 270 0.67 -3.23 6.21
N VAL A 271 1.78 -2.50 6.09
CA VAL A 271 2.41 -2.16 4.82
C VAL A 271 3.90 -2.46 4.91
N THR A 272 4.53 -2.76 3.79
CA THR A 272 5.99 -2.95 3.79
C THR A 272 6.72 -1.64 3.55
N ASP A 273 6.19 -0.79 2.69
CA ASP A 273 6.90 0.37 2.12
C ASP A 273 8.27 -0.05 1.55
N ALA A 274 8.33 -1.30 1.07
CA ALA A 274 9.56 -1.94 0.63
C ALA A 274 10.11 -1.30 -0.63
N THR A 275 11.42 -1.48 -0.80
CA THR A 275 12.21 -1.02 -1.93
C THR A 275 12.93 -2.20 -2.59
N ALA A 276 13.68 -1.97 -3.65
CA ALA A 276 14.31 -2.98 -4.49
C ALA A 276 15.01 -4.14 -3.74
N PRO A 277 15.70 -3.96 -2.60
CA PRO A 277 16.35 -5.06 -1.88
C PRO A 277 15.40 -6.12 -1.32
N ALA A 278 14.13 -5.80 -1.11
CA ALA A 278 13.17 -6.76 -0.56
C ALA A 278 13.03 -7.98 -1.48
N GLY A 279 13.33 -9.17 -0.95
CA GLY A 279 13.30 -10.42 -1.71
C GLY A 279 14.41 -10.57 -2.75
N ALA A 280 15.47 -9.75 -2.72
CA ALA A 280 16.63 -9.80 -3.59
C ALA A 280 17.94 -9.70 -2.80
N ASN A 281 19.03 -10.12 -3.42
CA ASN A 281 20.38 -10.00 -2.84
C ASN A 281 21.14 -8.87 -3.54
N ILE A 282 20.74 -7.63 -3.24
CA ILE A 282 21.40 -6.41 -3.72
C ILE A 282 21.80 -5.53 -2.54
N GLU A 283 22.95 -4.86 -2.65
CA GLU A 283 23.49 -4.02 -1.58
C GLU A 283 23.37 -2.53 -1.89
N GLU A 284 23.08 -2.17 -3.13
CA GLU A 284 22.86 -0.80 -3.57
C GLU A 284 21.80 -0.72 -4.68
N PHE A 285 21.11 0.40 -4.75
CA PHE A 285 20.11 0.71 -5.76
C PHE A 285 19.89 2.22 -5.88
N ILE A 286 19.23 2.66 -6.95
CA ILE A 286 18.85 4.08 -7.10
C ILE A 286 17.44 4.26 -6.53
N PHE A 287 17.24 5.31 -5.70
CA PHE A 287 15.93 5.73 -5.24
C PHE A 287 15.86 7.25 -5.05
N ALA A 288 14.84 7.88 -5.60
CA ALA A 288 14.65 9.33 -5.62
C ALA A 288 15.87 10.08 -6.23
N GLY A 289 16.52 9.46 -7.23
CA GLY A 289 17.69 10.00 -7.90
C GLY A 289 19.00 9.91 -7.12
N LYS A 290 19.02 9.14 -6.02
CA LYS A 290 20.20 8.92 -5.17
C LYS A 290 20.62 7.46 -5.16
N THR A 291 21.90 7.18 -4.97
CA THR A 291 22.36 5.84 -4.62
C THR A 291 22.05 5.57 -3.16
N ILE A 292 21.31 4.50 -2.90
CA ILE A 292 20.94 4.02 -1.58
C ILE A 292 21.66 2.71 -1.32
N TYR A 293 22.22 2.57 -0.12
CA TYR A 293 22.89 1.34 0.32
C TYR A 293 22.00 0.57 1.28
N TYR A 294 21.87 -0.73 1.06
CA TYR A 294 21.19 -1.62 1.99
C TYR A 294 22.19 -2.27 2.93
N ARG A 295 22.17 -1.90 4.20
CA ARG A 295 23.09 -2.38 5.21
C ARG A 295 22.37 -2.68 6.52
N ASN A 296 22.57 -3.89 7.06
CA ASN A 296 22.00 -4.32 8.36
C ASN A 296 20.47 -4.11 8.47
N GLY A 297 19.73 -4.32 7.38
CA GLY A 297 18.29 -4.16 7.35
C GLY A 297 17.81 -2.73 7.11
N LEU A 298 18.71 -1.76 6.92
CA LEU A 298 18.40 -0.35 6.69
C LEU A 298 18.83 0.10 5.29
N CYS A 299 18.00 0.94 4.68
CA CYS A 299 18.34 1.71 3.49
C CYS A 299 18.93 3.06 3.94
N VAL A 300 20.16 3.36 3.53
CA VAL A 300 20.90 4.58 3.90
C VAL A 300 21.49 5.26 2.68
N ASP A 301 21.52 6.63 2.63
CA ASP A 301 22.12 7.46 1.60
C ASP A 301 23.51 7.99 1.99
#